data_9500c8d562a4ed4ce9344e690584b55f
#
_entry.id   9500c8d562a4ed4ce9344e690584b55f
#
_cell.length_a   1.000
_cell.length_b   1.000
_cell.length_c   1.000
_cell.angle_alpha   90.00
_cell.angle_beta   90.00
_cell.angle_gamma   90.00
#
_symmetry.space_group_name_H-M   'P 1'
#
loop_
_entity.id
_entity.type
_entity.pdbx_description
1 polymer ?
#
loop_
_entity_poly.entity_id
_entity_poly.type
_entity_poly.pdbx_seq_one_letter_code
_entity_poly.pdbx_strand_id
1 'polypeptide(L)'
;MELAGVLIAVLLLIFLIYKRLSLIPATLICVAVLALTNGFSYMDLFINHYGVSLAGFVGKYFLVFVTNALFGKVMEETLLASVFSKMIGKLFGDKNAVFGAMLATAILSYGGVSVFVIVFTVYPIFLATFRKADLPGKYIPACIMSSSCTFALSLLPGGAQLNNIIPVQYLGTT
;
A
#
# COMPACT_ATOMS: atom_id res chain seq x y z
N MET A 1 21.00 -26.03 -2.52
CA MET A 1 21.69 -24.81 -2.09
C MET A 1 20.93 -23.54 -2.51
N GLU A 2 20.23 -23.56 -3.63
CA GLU A 2 19.47 -22.41 -4.14
C GLU A 2 18.40 -21.88 -3.19
N LEU A 3 17.59 -22.77 -2.61
CA LEU A 3 16.50 -22.37 -1.71
C LEU A 3 17.02 -21.71 -0.42
N ALA A 4 18.13 -22.19 0.12
CA ALA A 4 18.74 -21.61 1.33
C ALA A 4 19.25 -20.18 1.07
N GLY A 5 19.87 -19.94 -0.10
CA GLY A 5 20.32 -18.61 -0.50
C GLY A 5 19.16 -17.62 -0.62
N VAL A 6 18.04 -18.05 -1.19
CA VAL A 6 16.83 -17.22 -1.30
C VAL A 6 16.26 -16.89 0.08
N LEU A 7 16.16 -17.89 0.98
CA LEU A 7 15.68 -17.65 2.35
C LEU A 7 16.57 -16.67 3.10
N ILE A 8 17.88 -16.82 3.00
CA ILE A 8 18.85 -15.89 3.62
C ILE A 8 18.65 -14.48 3.08
N ALA A 9 18.52 -14.33 1.76
CA ALA A 9 18.32 -13.00 1.13
C ALA A 9 17.01 -12.33 1.58
N VAL A 10 15.92 -13.10 1.69
CA VAL A 10 14.62 -12.58 2.16
C VAL A 10 14.70 -12.16 3.63
N LEU A 11 15.29 -12.99 4.51
CA LEU A 11 15.47 -12.64 5.92
C LEU A 11 16.36 -11.41 6.09
N LEU A 12 17.42 -11.33 5.28
CA LEU A 12 18.31 -10.17 5.27
C LEU A 12 17.55 -8.91 4.81
N LEU A 13 16.72 -9.01 3.78
CA LEU A 13 15.90 -7.89 3.32
C LEU A 13 15.00 -7.36 4.43
N ILE A 14 14.28 -8.25 5.12
CA ILE A 14 13.43 -7.89 6.25
C ILE A 14 14.26 -7.20 7.35
N PHE A 15 15.43 -7.75 7.69
CA PHE A 15 16.32 -7.16 8.70
C PHE A 15 16.83 -5.77 8.30
N LEU A 16 17.24 -5.57 7.05
CA LEU A 16 17.73 -4.28 6.55
C LEU A 16 16.64 -3.22 6.55
N ILE A 17 15.40 -3.58 6.15
CA ILE A 17 14.25 -2.68 6.22
C ILE A 17 13.91 -2.33 7.68
N TYR A 18 13.97 -3.31 8.58
CA TYR A 18 13.78 -3.06 10.01
C TYR A 18 14.82 -2.08 10.58
N LYS A 19 16.06 -2.14 10.07
CA LYS A 19 17.14 -1.17 10.37
C LYS A 19 16.94 0.19 9.66
N ARG A 20 15.81 0.43 9.02
CA ARG A 20 15.47 1.66 8.29
C ARG A 20 16.35 1.95 7.08
N LEU A 21 17.00 0.93 6.51
CA LEU A 21 17.69 1.09 5.24
C LEU A 21 16.65 1.26 4.12
N SER A 22 16.92 2.16 3.17
CA SER A 22 16.05 2.36 2.01
C SER A 22 15.93 1.08 1.17
N LEU A 23 14.77 0.86 0.53
CA LEU A 23 14.48 -0.37 -0.19
C LEU A 23 15.50 -0.66 -1.31
N ILE A 24 15.88 0.36 -2.09
CA ILE A 24 16.80 0.18 -3.22
C ILE A 24 18.17 -0.36 -2.77
N PRO A 25 18.92 0.28 -1.85
CA PRO A 25 20.18 -0.29 -1.40
C PRO A 25 20.02 -1.63 -0.68
N ALA A 26 18.91 -1.86 0.04
CA ALA A 26 18.64 -3.14 0.68
C ALA A 26 18.51 -4.27 -0.36
N THR A 27 17.79 -4.06 -1.45
CA THR A 27 17.65 -5.07 -2.52
C THR A 27 18.98 -5.32 -3.24
N LEU A 28 19.81 -4.31 -3.46
CA LEU A 28 21.14 -4.49 -4.06
C LEU A 28 22.06 -5.35 -3.20
N ILE A 29 22.03 -5.16 -1.88
CA ILE A 29 22.76 -6.02 -0.94
C ILE A 29 22.23 -7.46 -1.00
N CYS A 30 20.93 -7.65 -1.08
CA CYS A 30 20.33 -8.99 -1.20
C CYS A 30 20.72 -9.68 -2.51
N VAL A 31 20.82 -8.95 -3.63
CA VAL A 31 21.33 -9.49 -4.90
C VAL A 31 22.79 -9.94 -4.76
N ALA A 32 23.62 -9.18 -4.03
CA ALA A 32 25.01 -9.57 -3.77
C ALA A 32 25.10 -10.86 -2.94
N VAL A 33 24.27 -10.99 -1.91
CA VAL A 33 24.20 -12.21 -1.09
C VAL A 33 23.71 -13.40 -1.91
N LEU A 34 22.72 -13.22 -2.78
CA LEU A 34 22.26 -14.26 -3.70
C LEU A 34 23.36 -14.71 -4.66
N ALA A 35 24.14 -13.78 -5.20
CA ALA A 35 25.27 -14.07 -6.06
C ALA A 35 26.31 -14.95 -5.33
N LEU A 36 26.69 -14.54 -4.13
CA LEU A 36 27.71 -15.26 -3.32
C LEU A 36 27.24 -16.65 -2.89
N THR A 37 25.98 -16.79 -2.48
CA THR A 37 25.46 -18.06 -1.97
C THR A 37 25.20 -19.11 -3.06
N ASN A 38 24.95 -18.68 -4.29
CA ASN A 38 24.65 -19.58 -5.41
C ASN A 38 25.76 -19.65 -6.46
N GLY A 39 26.89 -18.95 -6.25
CA GLY A 39 28.04 -19.00 -7.13
C GLY A 39 27.85 -18.28 -8.47
N PHE A 40 26.91 -17.34 -8.56
CA PHE A 40 26.69 -16.55 -9.75
C PHE A 40 27.57 -15.27 -9.75
N SER A 41 27.87 -14.76 -10.94
CA SER A 41 28.47 -13.43 -11.06
C SER A 41 27.46 -12.37 -10.59
N TYR A 42 27.91 -11.48 -9.69
CA TYR A 42 27.08 -10.36 -9.22
C TYR A 42 26.60 -9.50 -10.39
N MET A 43 27.47 -9.22 -11.35
CA MET A 43 27.13 -8.36 -12.50
C MET A 43 26.07 -9.00 -13.41
N ASP A 44 26.15 -10.31 -13.61
CA ASP A 44 25.16 -11.06 -14.37
C ASP A 44 23.81 -11.07 -13.68
N LEU A 45 23.74 -11.39 -12.39
CA LEU A 45 22.53 -11.31 -11.60
C LEU A 45 21.93 -9.90 -11.55
N PHE A 46 22.78 -8.89 -11.44
CA PHE A 46 22.33 -7.51 -11.35
C PHE A 46 21.76 -7.00 -12.67
N ILE A 47 22.44 -7.24 -13.80
CA ILE A 47 22.01 -6.71 -15.11
C ILE A 47 20.92 -7.59 -15.71
N ASN A 48 21.19 -8.89 -15.85
CA ASN A 48 20.35 -9.78 -16.67
C ASN A 48 19.15 -10.34 -15.92
N HIS A 49 19.16 -10.35 -14.59
CA HIS A 49 18.04 -10.84 -13.78
C HIS A 49 17.32 -9.72 -13.03
N TYR A 50 18.02 -9.01 -12.14
CA TYR A 50 17.40 -7.96 -11.34
C TYR A 50 16.94 -6.78 -12.20
N GLY A 51 17.81 -6.24 -13.04
CA GLY A 51 17.51 -5.09 -13.89
C GLY A 51 16.40 -5.38 -14.90
N VAL A 52 16.48 -6.51 -15.57
CA VAL A 52 15.46 -6.93 -16.54
C VAL A 52 14.10 -7.18 -15.85
N SER A 53 14.10 -7.86 -14.71
CA SER A 53 12.87 -8.11 -13.95
C SER A 53 12.25 -6.81 -13.43
N LEU A 54 13.05 -5.88 -12.92
CA LEU A 54 12.61 -4.58 -12.46
C LEU A 54 12.00 -3.76 -13.60
N ALA A 55 12.71 -3.67 -14.74
CA ALA A 55 12.23 -2.96 -15.92
C ALA A 55 10.94 -3.57 -16.48
N GLY A 56 10.85 -4.89 -16.52
CA GLY A 56 9.65 -5.62 -16.93
C GLY A 56 8.46 -5.37 -16.00
N PHE A 57 8.69 -5.39 -14.68
CA PHE A 57 7.66 -5.08 -13.69
C PHE A 57 7.15 -3.64 -13.82
N VAL A 58 8.07 -2.67 -13.88
CA VAL A 58 7.71 -1.26 -14.03
C VAL A 58 6.96 -1.04 -15.34
N GLY A 59 7.45 -1.56 -16.45
CA GLY A 59 6.81 -1.43 -17.77
C GLY A 59 5.40 -2.03 -17.79
N LYS A 60 5.23 -3.22 -17.23
CA LYS A 60 3.95 -3.94 -17.17
C LYS A 60 2.87 -3.18 -16.37
N TYR A 61 3.26 -2.58 -15.26
CA TYR A 61 2.34 -1.89 -14.36
C TYR A 61 2.40 -0.36 -14.45
N PHE A 62 3.15 0.19 -15.40
CA PHE A 62 3.37 1.63 -15.55
C PHE A 62 2.07 2.43 -15.61
N LEU A 63 1.13 2.01 -16.46
CA LEU A 63 -0.16 2.69 -16.58
C LEU A 63 -0.97 2.65 -15.29
N VAL A 64 -0.92 1.53 -14.56
CA VAL A 64 -1.59 1.40 -13.26
C VAL A 64 -0.97 2.35 -12.24
N PHE A 65 0.35 2.46 -12.19
CA PHE A 65 1.02 3.40 -11.30
C PHE A 65 0.65 4.85 -11.63
N VAL A 66 0.71 5.22 -12.91
CA VAL A 66 0.43 6.60 -13.37
C VAL A 66 -1.04 6.95 -13.13
N THR A 67 -1.98 6.09 -13.51
CA THR A 67 -3.42 6.37 -13.33
C THR A 67 -3.79 6.47 -11.85
N ASN A 68 -3.27 5.60 -10.99
CA ASN A 68 -3.50 5.67 -9.55
C ASN A 68 -2.89 6.95 -8.94
N ALA A 69 -1.69 7.34 -9.36
CA ALA A 69 -1.05 8.57 -8.89
C ALA A 69 -1.83 9.82 -9.32
N LEU A 70 -2.28 9.86 -10.58
CA LEU A 70 -3.10 10.95 -11.11
C LEU A 70 -4.45 11.03 -10.39
N PHE A 71 -5.12 9.88 -10.20
CA PHE A 71 -6.38 9.85 -9.48
C PHE A 71 -6.22 10.32 -8.03
N GLY A 72 -5.21 9.83 -7.33
CA GLY A 72 -4.89 10.29 -5.97
C GLY A 72 -4.66 11.80 -5.92
N LYS A 73 -3.90 12.35 -6.89
CA LYS A 73 -3.61 13.78 -6.97
C LYS A 73 -4.87 14.61 -7.25
N VAL A 74 -5.73 14.17 -8.17
CA VAL A 74 -7.02 14.83 -8.44
C VAL A 74 -7.89 14.82 -7.19
N MET A 75 -8.01 13.69 -6.49
CA MET A 75 -8.81 13.60 -5.26
C MET A 75 -8.28 14.52 -4.15
N GLU A 76 -6.97 14.71 -4.07
CA GLU A 76 -6.33 15.62 -3.13
C GLU A 76 -6.59 17.11 -3.50
N GLU A 77 -6.27 17.51 -4.73
CA GLU A 77 -6.38 18.91 -5.17
C GLU A 77 -7.82 19.42 -5.27
N THR A 78 -8.75 18.56 -5.67
CA THR A 78 -10.18 18.87 -5.74
C THR A 78 -10.89 18.82 -4.39
N LEU A 79 -10.21 18.39 -3.33
CA LEU A 79 -10.80 18.14 -2.00
C LEU A 79 -11.99 17.15 -2.01
N LEU A 80 -12.17 16.39 -3.09
CA LEU A 80 -13.26 15.41 -3.21
C LEU A 80 -13.20 14.35 -2.11
N ALA A 81 -12.01 13.88 -1.75
CA ALA A 81 -11.85 12.95 -0.63
C ALA A 81 -12.35 13.56 0.69
N SER A 82 -12.15 14.85 0.90
CA SER A 82 -12.63 15.61 2.06
C SER A 82 -14.15 15.73 2.07
N VAL A 83 -14.73 16.10 0.94
CA VAL A 83 -16.20 16.23 0.78
C VAL A 83 -16.87 14.89 1.02
N PHE A 84 -16.33 13.82 0.42
CA PHE A 84 -16.83 12.46 0.58
C PHE A 84 -16.76 11.99 2.04
N SER A 85 -15.64 12.18 2.71
CA SER A 85 -15.48 11.82 4.12
C SER A 85 -16.44 12.59 5.04
N LYS A 86 -16.68 13.88 4.77
CA LYS A 86 -17.68 14.67 5.49
C LYS A 86 -19.10 14.17 5.26
N MET A 87 -19.43 13.77 4.04
CA MET A 87 -20.73 13.21 3.69
C MET A 87 -20.98 11.90 4.46
N ILE A 88 -20.03 10.99 4.47
CA ILE A 88 -20.09 9.74 5.23
C ILE A 88 -20.22 10.03 6.73
N GLY A 89 -19.41 10.95 7.26
CA GLY A 89 -19.49 11.34 8.68
C GLY A 89 -20.86 11.89 9.08
N LYS A 90 -21.53 12.65 8.20
CA LYS A 90 -22.89 13.15 8.43
C LYS A 90 -23.94 12.02 8.35
N LEU A 91 -23.76 11.09 7.41
CA LEU A 91 -24.70 9.98 7.19
C LEU A 91 -24.76 9.03 8.41
N PHE A 92 -23.62 8.72 8.99
CA PHE A 92 -23.55 7.79 10.13
C PHE A 92 -23.66 8.48 11.49
N GLY A 93 -23.42 9.80 11.53
CA GLY A 93 -23.52 10.60 12.74
C GLY A 93 -22.50 10.25 13.83
N ASP A 94 -22.62 10.92 14.97
CA ASP A 94 -21.62 10.80 16.05
C ASP A 94 -21.67 9.41 16.73
N LYS A 95 -22.85 8.76 16.81
CA LYS A 95 -23.00 7.44 17.44
C LYS A 95 -22.22 6.33 16.73
N ASN A 96 -22.07 6.45 15.41
CA ASN A 96 -21.40 5.45 14.58
C ASN A 96 -20.08 6.00 13.98
N ALA A 97 -19.41 6.89 14.72
CA ALA A 97 -18.20 7.57 14.26
C ALA A 97 -17.09 6.61 13.81
N VAL A 98 -16.87 5.50 14.54
CA VAL A 98 -15.88 4.46 14.20
C VAL A 98 -16.22 3.83 12.86
N PHE A 99 -17.47 3.38 12.70
CA PHE A 99 -17.91 2.74 11.45
C PHE A 99 -17.85 3.72 10.27
N GLY A 100 -18.27 4.96 10.47
CA GLY A 100 -18.19 6.02 9.48
C GLY A 100 -16.75 6.27 9.01
N ALA A 101 -15.78 6.35 9.94
CA ALA A 101 -14.37 6.50 9.64
C ALA A 101 -13.82 5.29 8.85
N MET A 102 -14.15 4.08 9.27
CA MET A 102 -13.73 2.86 8.58
C MET A 102 -14.32 2.76 7.18
N LEU A 103 -15.59 3.06 7.01
CA LEU A 103 -16.27 2.99 5.71
C LEU A 103 -15.75 4.07 4.74
N ALA A 104 -15.60 5.32 5.20
CA ALA A 104 -15.02 6.38 4.39
C ALA A 104 -13.61 6.01 3.89
N THR A 105 -12.79 5.49 4.80
CA THR A 105 -11.43 5.02 4.49
C THR A 105 -11.46 3.85 3.50
N ALA A 106 -12.32 2.86 3.72
CA ALA A 106 -12.44 1.68 2.86
C ALA A 106 -12.82 2.06 1.42
N ILE A 107 -13.82 2.92 1.25
CA ILE A 107 -14.27 3.35 -0.08
C ILE A 107 -13.20 4.17 -0.80
N LEU A 108 -12.55 5.11 -0.12
CA LEU A 108 -11.47 5.90 -0.70
C LEU A 108 -10.28 5.03 -1.10
N SER A 109 -9.89 4.10 -0.22
CA SER A 109 -8.79 3.17 -0.49
C SER A 109 -9.13 2.21 -1.63
N TYR A 110 -10.34 1.66 -1.67
CA TYR A 110 -10.81 0.80 -2.75
C TYR A 110 -10.82 1.54 -4.10
N GLY A 111 -11.20 2.81 -4.09
CA GLY A 111 -11.13 3.70 -5.26
C GLY A 111 -9.70 4.05 -5.72
N GLY A 112 -8.66 3.58 -5.03
CA GLY A 112 -7.26 3.81 -5.42
C GLY A 112 -6.61 5.04 -4.80
N VAL A 113 -7.28 5.73 -3.86
CA VAL A 113 -6.68 6.86 -3.16
C VAL A 113 -5.57 6.36 -2.24
N SER A 114 -4.40 7.00 -2.31
CA SER A 114 -3.26 6.66 -1.46
C SER A 114 -3.60 6.75 0.03
N VAL A 115 -3.12 5.79 0.82
CA VAL A 115 -3.29 5.79 2.28
C VAL A 115 -2.79 7.08 2.93
N PHE A 116 -1.71 7.66 2.41
CA PHE A 116 -1.19 8.94 2.91
C PHE A 116 -2.22 10.07 2.73
N VAL A 117 -2.82 10.19 1.54
CA VAL A 117 -3.88 11.16 1.27
C VAL A 117 -5.08 10.93 2.18
N ILE A 118 -5.47 9.67 2.37
CA ILE A 118 -6.57 9.28 3.27
C ILE A 118 -6.28 9.70 4.70
N VAL A 119 -5.09 9.44 5.23
CA VAL A 119 -4.71 9.84 6.59
C VAL A 119 -4.88 11.36 6.79
N PHE A 120 -4.31 12.17 5.89
CA PHE A 120 -4.39 13.63 6.01
C PHE A 120 -5.81 14.17 5.81
N THR A 121 -6.66 13.44 5.09
CA THR A 121 -8.03 13.88 4.78
C THR A 121 -9.03 13.39 5.82
N VAL A 122 -9.00 12.09 6.15
CA VAL A 122 -9.99 11.46 7.04
C VAL A 122 -9.75 11.82 8.50
N TYR A 123 -8.49 11.83 8.93
CA TYR A 123 -8.14 12.09 10.32
C TYR A 123 -8.74 13.41 10.88
N PRO A 124 -8.50 14.59 10.28
CA PRO A 124 -9.03 15.84 10.82
C PRO A 124 -10.56 15.91 10.78
N ILE A 125 -11.20 15.28 9.79
CA ILE A 125 -12.64 15.27 9.66
C ILE A 125 -13.28 14.45 10.78
N PHE A 126 -12.79 13.24 10.97
CA PHE A 126 -13.34 12.33 11.99
C PHE A 126 -12.88 12.68 13.40
N LEU A 127 -11.82 13.46 13.57
CA LEU A 127 -11.43 13.94 14.91
C LEU A 127 -12.53 14.76 15.58
N ALA A 128 -13.23 15.61 14.82
CA ALA A 128 -14.36 16.38 15.32
C ALA A 128 -15.56 15.47 15.69
N THR A 129 -15.83 14.46 14.87
CA THR A 129 -16.91 13.49 15.10
C THR A 129 -16.61 12.60 16.32
N PHE A 130 -15.36 12.13 16.44
CA PHE A 130 -14.93 11.33 17.60
C PHE A 130 -15.02 12.11 18.91
N ARG A 131 -14.63 13.40 18.90
CA ARG A 131 -14.76 14.26 20.08
C ARG A 131 -16.22 14.44 20.52
N LYS A 132 -17.16 14.58 19.58
CA LYS A 132 -18.58 14.67 19.88
C LYS A 132 -19.17 13.35 20.39
N ALA A 133 -18.63 12.23 19.94
CA ALA A 133 -19.01 10.89 20.38
C ALA A 133 -18.32 10.45 21.69
N ASP A 134 -17.54 11.33 22.32
CA ASP A 134 -16.70 11.03 23.50
C ASP A 134 -15.74 9.85 23.27
N LEU A 135 -15.24 9.71 22.05
CA LEU A 135 -14.28 8.67 21.66
C LEU A 135 -12.88 9.25 21.58
N PRO A 136 -11.86 8.54 22.13
CA PRO A 136 -10.47 8.96 22.02
C PRO A 136 -10.00 9.00 20.57
N GLY A 137 -9.45 10.13 20.11
CA GLY A 137 -8.93 10.31 18.74
C GLY A 137 -7.81 9.33 18.34
N LYS A 138 -7.16 8.68 19.31
CA LYS A 138 -6.14 7.65 19.10
C LYS A 138 -6.65 6.41 18.34
N TYR A 139 -7.97 6.20 18.27
CA TYR A 139 -8.56 5.10 17.51
C TYR A 139 -8.71 5.40 16.02
N ILE A 140 -8.64 6.66 15.60
CA ILE A 140 -8.78 7.04 14.18
C ILE A 140 -7.68 6.42 13.31
N PRO A 141 -6.39 6.47 13.67
CA PRO A 141 -5.35 5.77 12.90
C PRO A 141 -5.61 4.26 12.78
N ALA A 142 -6.10 3.62 13.84
CA ALA A 142 -6.45 2.20 13.79
C ALA A 142 -7.60 1.92 12.82
N CYS A 143 -8.63 2.77 12.79
CA CYS A 143 -9.73 2.69 11.82
C CYS A 143 -9.20 2.84 10.38
N ILE A 144 -8.34 3.82 10.14
CA ILE A 144 -7.75 4.05 8.81
C ILE A 144 -6.91 2.86 8.37
N MET A 145 -6.01 2.38 9.22
CA MET A 145 -5.11 1.27 8.88
C MET A 145 -5.86 -0.05 8.67
N SER A 146 -6.81 -0.37 9.55
CA SER A 146 -7.60 -1.61 9.41
C SER A 146 -8.46 -1.62 8.13
N SER A 147 -9.00 -0.49 7.73
CA SER A 147 -9.84 -0.41 6.53
C SER A 147 -9.04 -0.31 5.25
N SER A 148 -7.97 0.51 5.22
CA SER A 148 -7.19 0.72 4.01
C SER A 148 -6.18 -0.40 3.74
N CYS A 149 -5.50 -0.90 4.79
CA CYS A 149 -4.39 -1.85 4.61
C CYS A 149 -4.82 -3.32 4.66
N THR A 150 -6.03 -3.64 5.11
CA THR A 150 -6.53 -5.03 5.15
C THR A 150 -7.72 -5.21 4.23
N PHE A 151 -8.85 -4.68 4.61
CA PHE A 151 -10.13 -4.88 3.95
C PHE A 151 -10.15 -4.36 2.50
N ALA A 152 -9.82 -3.09 2.30
CA ALA A 152 -9.89 -2.48 0.97
C ALA A 152 -8.68 -2.86 0.07
N LEU A 153 -7.55 -3.24 0.67
CA LEU A 153 -6.33 -3.53 -0.07
C LEU A 153 -6.33 -4.94 -0.68
N SER A 154 -6.88 -5.93 0.01
CA SER A 154 -6.73 -7.34 -0.37
C SER A 154 -8.01 -8.18 -0.29
N LEU A 155 -9.03 -7.77 0.47
CA LEU A 155 -10.23 -8.59 0.68
C LEU A 155 -11.27 -8.39 -0.41
N LEU A 156 -11.43 -7.17 -0.92
CA LEU A 156 -12.43 -6.87 -1.95
C LEU A 156 -11.88 -7.17 -3.35
N PRO A 157 -12.58 -8.00 -4.14
CA PRO A 157 -12.17 -8.28 -5.53
C PRO A 157 -12.35 -7.04 -6.41
N GLY A 158 -11.58 -6.97 -7.50
CA GLY A 158 -11.72 -5.93 -8.52
C GLY A 158 -11.17 -4.56 -8.14
N GLY A 159 -10.51 -4.43 -6.98
CA GLY A 159 -9.88 -3.17 -6.59
C GLY A 159 -8.68 -2.81 -7.48
N ALA A 160 -8.47 -1.51 -7.71
CA ALA A 160 -7.34 -0.98 -8.48
C ALA A 160 -5.98 -1.11 -7.75
N GLN A 161 -5.93 -1.84 -6.66
CA GLN A 161 -4.74 -2.05 -5.86
C GLN A 161 -3.84 -3.12 -6.45
N LEU A 162 -2.53 -2.91 -6.43
CA LEU A 162 -1.54 -3.85 -6.97
C LEU A 162 -1.63 -5.24 -6.34
N ASN A 163 -1.99 -5.31 -5.06
CA ASN A 163 -2.17 -6.58 -4.35
C ASN A 163 -3.29 -7.46 -4.94
N ASN A 164 -4.24 -6.88 -5.64
CA ASN A 164 -5.27 -7.61 -6.38
C ASN A 164 -4.88 -7.86 -7.83
N ILE A 165 -4.28 -6.87 -8.49
CA ILE A 165 -3.94 -6.93 -9.92
C ILE A 165 -2.81 -7.93 -10.21
N ILE A 166 -1.77 -7.96 -9.37
CA ILE A 166 -0.60 -8.83 -9.60
C ILE A 166 -0.97 -10.31 -9.52
N PRO A 167 -1.63 -10.81 -8.45
CA PRO A 167 -2.00 -12.22 -8.35
C PRO A 167 -2.89 -12.72 -9.50
N VAL A 168 -3.83 -11.89 -9.96
CA VAL A 168 -4.73 -12.26 -11.08
C VAL A 168 -3.95 -12.73 -12.30
N GLN A 169 -2.87 -12.05 -12.65
CA GLN A 169 -2.08 -12.38 -13.83
C GLN A 169 -1.25 -13.65 -13.69
N TYR A 170 -0.84 -14.00 -12.47
CA TYR A 170 -0.02 -15.19 -12.21
C TYR A 170 -0.85 -16.43 -11.84
N LEU A 171 -2.01 -16.21 -11.22
CA LEU A 171 -2.88 -17.29 -10.75
C LEU A 171 -4.06 -17.57 -11.70
N GLY A 172 -4.25 -16.74 -12.75
CA GLY A 172 -5.37 -16.87 -13.67
C GLY A 172 -6.74 -16.70 -13.00
N THR A 173 -6.79 -15.99 -11.87
CA THR A 173 -8.03 -15.67 -11.15
C THR A 173 -8.68 -14.42 -11.75
N THR A 174 -10.00 -14.32 -11.66
CA THR A 174 -10.79 -13.14 -12.08
C THR A 174 -11.09 -12.23 -10.91
#